data_d4e7cdad4c7a16215f427947e234a16f
#
_entry.id   d4e7cdad4c7a16215f427947e234a16f
#
_cell.length_a   1.000
_cell.length_b   1.000
_cell.length_c   1.000
_cell.angle_alpha   90.00
_cell.angle_beta   90.00
_cell.angle_gamma   90.00
#
_symmetry.space_group_name_H-M   'P 1'
#
loop_
_entity.id
_entity.type
_entity.pdbx_description
1 polymer ?
#
loop_
_entity_poly.entity_id
_entity_poly.type
_entity_poly.pdbx_seq_one_letter_code
_entity_poly.pdbx_strand_id
1 'polypeptide(L)'
;VVGVGDATLNGRELAVASYLKDHVAQLLVGRDARMIEDTWQFLYRACYWRRGPVTMAAIAAVDMALWDIKGKMANMPVYDLLGGASRTGARAYGHASGTDLESLFDSIRYEMDLGYTMIRVQTSVPGIEKLYGVAAQEQASGARYDFEPANRGGWPVEEDWDTAAYMRHLPTVFEAVRNEFGPELPLLHDGHNRMTPREAAQLAKSLEPYNLFWLEDVTLGENQENLRYVRQQSTTPLAIGEVFNTVYDIKDLINEQLIDYVRCATTHFGGISPLKKVMAQAEPYQIKSGFHGPTDVSPIGFAAELHLDINIHNYGAQEYMTHTPETLSVFETTMTFENGMLHPSDTPGLGVTFHPEEAEKFPYEQAYLPYNRLADGTVHNW
;
A
#
# COMPACT_ATOMS: atom_id res chain seq x y z
N VAL A 1 13.30 -5.00 26.76
CA VAL A 1 12.47 -4.27 25.78
C VAL A 1 12.20 -5.20 24.62
N VAL A 2 10.97 -5.29 24.19
CA VAL A 2 10.54 -6.08 23.03
C VAL A 2 10.05 -5.12 21.95
N GLY A 3 10.42 -5.36 20.69
CA GLY A 3 9.93 -4.64 19.55
C GLY A 3 9.10 -5.54 18.64
N VAL A 4 8.20 -4.93 17.89
CA VAL A 4 7.33 -5.60 16.92
C VAL A 4 7.64 -5.11 15.50
N GLY A 5 7.45 -5.99 14.52
CA GLY A 5 7.64 -5.67 13.11
C GLY A 5 6.70 -6.51 12.26
N ASP A 6 6.39 -6.00 11.09
CA ASP A 6 5.49 -6.63 10.12
C ASP A 6 6.27 -7.20 8.93
N ALA A 7 5.94 -8.42 8.54
CA ALA A 7 6.52 -9.13 7.41
C ALA A 7 5.44 -9.64 6.44
N THR A 8 4.28 -8.99 6.42
CA THR A 8 3.17 -9.38 5.54
C THR A 8 3.62 -9.42 4.08
N LEU A 9 3.28 -10.51 3.41
CA LEU A 9 3.49 -10.70 1.98
C LEU A 9 2.47 -11.72 1.48
N ASN A 10 1.39 -11.25 0.88
CA ASN A 10 0.24 -12.04 0.46
C ASN A 10 0.64 -13.29 -0.34
N GLY A 11 0.14 -14.45 0.11
CA GLY A 11 0.38 -15.74 -0.50
C GLY A 11 1.82 -16.25 -0.36
N ARG A 12 2.68 -15.60 0.44
CA ARG A 12 4.07 -15.98 0.68
C ARG A 12 4.46 -15.92 2.17
N GLU A 13 3.49 -15.80 3.07
CA GLU A 13 3.68 -15.60 4.50
C GLU A 13 4.56 -16.69 5.11
N LEU A 14 4.31 -17.98 4.76
CA LEU A 14 5.11 -19.11 5.26
C LEU A 14 6.55 -19.05 4.77
N ALA A 15 6.79 -18.56 3.56
CA ALA A 15 8.15 -18.40 3.04
C ALA A 15 8.91 -17.32 3.81
N VAL A 16 8.27 -16.21 4.14
CA VAL A 16 8.86 -15.14 4.96
C VAL A 16 9.10 -15.62 6.39
N ALA A 17 8.13 -16.31 6.99
CA ALA A 17 8.24 -16.86 8.34
C ALA A 17 9.39 -17.88 8.43
N SER A 18 9.52 -18.79 7.47
CA SER A 18 10.64 -19.73 7.38
C SER A 18 11.98 -19.00 7.21
N TYR A 19 12.04 -18.01 6.31
CA TYR A 19 13.28 -17.25 6.10
C TYR A 19 13.71 -16.49 7.37
N LEU A 20 12.77 -15.86 8.07
CA LEU A 20 13.03 -15.22 9.36
C LEU A 20 13.56 -16.22 10.40
N LYS A 21 12.85 -17.34 10.58
CA LYS A 21 13.17 -18.34 11.60
C LYS A 21 14.47 -19.06 11.34
N ASP A 22 14.66 -19.55 10.11
CA ASP A 22 15.71 -20.51 9.78
C ASP A 22 17.02 -19.84 9.34
N HIS A 23 16.95 -18.57 8.85
CA HIS A 23 18.13 -17.88 8.33
C HIS A 23 18.42 -16.56 9.07
N VAL A 24 17.41 -15.71 9.31
CA VAL A 24 17.63 -14.35 9.85
C VAL A 24 17.84 -14.35 11.36
N ALA A 25 17.02 -15.08 12.12
CA ALA A 25 17.02 -15.03 13.58
C ALA A 25 18.40 -15.32 14.18
N GLN A 26 19.13 -16.31 13.66
CA GLN A 26 20.46 -16.66 14.13
C GLN A 26 21.51 -15.58 13.87
N LEU A 27 21.31 -14.77 12.83
CA LEU A 27 22.20 -13.66 12.48
C LEU A 27 22.02 -12.44 13.38
N LEU A 28 20.90 -12.36 14.11
CA LEU A 28 20.57 -11.26 15.01
C LEU A 28 21.06 -11.49 16.44
N VAL A 29 21.25 -12.74 16.83
CA VAL A 29 21.69 -13.08 18.19
C VAL A 29 23.05 -12.45 18.50
N GLY A 30 23.09 -11.64 19.57
CA GLY A 30 24.31 -10.94 20.00
C GLY A 30 24.58 -9.61 19.29
N ARG A 31 23.76 -9.20 18.35
CA ARG A 31 23.87 -7.85 17.73
C ARG A 31 23.28 -6.79 18.64
N ASP A 32 23.85 -5.61 18.60
CA ASP A 32 23.34 -4.44 19.32
C ASP A 32 22.10 -3.87 18.59
N ALA A 33 20.93 -3.97 19.21
CA ALA A 33 19.67 -3.50 18.64
C ALA A 33 19.62 -1.98 18.36
N ARG A 34 20.56 -1.20 18.92
CA ARG A 34 20.68 0.24 18.65
C ARG A 34 21.26 0.53 17.26
N MET A 35 21.97 -0.44 16.66
CA MET A 35 22.69 -0.30 15.39
C MET A 35 21.80 -0.73 14.22
N ILE A 36 20.70 0.03 14.01
CA ILE A 36 19.68 -0.28 13.00
C ILE A 36 20.27 -0.31 11.58
N GLU A 37 20.97 0.75 11.19
CA GLU A 37 21.58 0.85 9.85
C GLU A 37 22.59 -0.27 9.59
N ASP A 38 23.47 -0.57 10.53
CA ASP A 38 24.45 -1.65 10.40
C ASP A 38 23.76 -3.02 10.27
N THR A 39 22.72 -3.26 11.07
CA THR A 39 21.94 -4.51 11.00
C THR A 39 21.22 -4.63 9.66
N TRP A 40 20.59 -3.55 9.19
CA TRP A 40 19.93 -3.53 7.89
C TRP A 40 20.92 -3.84 6.75
N GLN A 41 22.07 -3.15 6.71
CA GLN A 41 23.10 -3.36 5.69
C GLN A 41 23.67 -4.78 5.77
N PHE A 42 23.85 -5.29 6.97
CA PHE A 42 24.33 -6.66 7.18
C PHE A 42 23.33 -7.69 6.61
N LEU A 43 22.05 -7.60 6.96
CA LEU A 43 21.02 -8.52 6.47
C LEU A 43 20.89 -8.47 4.95
N TYR A 44 20.99 -7.27 4.36
CA TYR A 44 20.91 -7.10 2.92
C TYR A 44 22.16 -7.58 2.19
N ARG A 45 23.38 -7.27 2.69
CA ARG A 45 24.65 -7.51 1.98
C ARG A 45 25.31 -8.84 2.29
N ALA A 46 25.10 -9.40 3.47
CA ALA A 46 25.67 -10.68 3.84
C ALA A 46 25.03 -11.85 3.09
N CYS A 47 23.84 -11.70 2.53
CA CYS A 47 23.24 -12.62 1.59
C CYS A 47 23.70 -12.27 0.17
N TYR A 48 24.41 -13.20 -0.50
CA TYR A 48 24.92 -12.94 -1.85
C TYR A 48 23.79 -12.75 -2.88
N TRP A 49 22.76 -13.61 -2.84
CA TRP A 49 21.54 -13.46 -3.64
C TRP A 49 20.53 -12.61 -2.90
N ARG A 50 20.48 -11.36 -3.26
CA ARG A 50 19.69 -10.31 -2.60
C ARG A 50 18.47 -9.92 -3.39
N ARG A 51 17.62 -9.06 -2.76
CA ARG A 51 16.40 -8.53 -3.34
C ARG A 51 15.26 -9.56 -3.35
N GLY A 52 14.13 -9.14 -3.85
CA GLY A 52 12.92 -9.92 -3.92
C GLY A 52 12.04 -9.80 -2.66
N PRO A 53 10.73 -10.04 -2.83
CA PRO A 53 9.74 -9.69 -1.83
C PRO A 53 9.93 -10.45 -0.50
N VAL A 54 10.21 -11.76 -0.53
CA VAL A 54 10.39 -12.56 0.70
C VAL A 54 11.55 -12.05 1.55
N THR A 55 12.71 -11.82 0.92
CA THR A 55 13.90 -11.33 1.64
C THR A 55 13.69 -9.95 2.21
N MET A 56 13.06 -9.06 1.43
CA MET A 56 12.89 -7.67 1.83
C MET A 56 11.79 -7.52 2.87
N ALA A 57 10.72 -8.30 2.83
CA ALA A 57 9.72 -8.33 3.89
C ALA A 57 10.32 -8.82 5.24
N ALA A 58 11.17 -9.84 5.20
CA ALA A 58 11.87 -10.29 6.41
C ALA A 58 12.81 -9.20 6.98
N ILE A 59 13.53 -8.47 6.13
CA ILE A 59 14.37 -7.33 6.56
C ILE A 59 13.49 -6.20 7.11
N ALA A 60 12.33 -5.94 6.50
CA ALA A 60 11.38 -4.93 6.94
C ALA A 60 10.90 -5.19 8.38
N ALA A 61 10.50 -6.42 8.68
CA ALA A 61 10.08 -6.79 10.03
C ALA A 61 11.17 -6.54 11.07
N VAL A 62 12.42 -6.87 10.74
CA VAL A 62 13.55 -6.61 11.66
C VAL A 62 13.80 -5.11 11.82
N ASP A 63 13.79 -4.35 10.72
CA ASP A 63 13.98 -2.89 10.74
C ASP A 63 12.93 -2.19 11.63
N MET A 64 11.64 -2.49 11.40
CA MET A 64 10.55 -1.94 12.21
C MET A 64 10.68 -2.31 13.68
N ALA A 65 10.97 -3.58 13.98
CA ALA A 65 11.17 -4.03 15.36
C ALA A 65 12.34 -3.31 16.06
N LEU A 66 13.42 -3.04 15.34
CA LEU A 66 14.57 -2.29 15.89
C LEU A 66 14.24 -0.81 16.13
N TRP A 67 13.47 -0.18 15.23
CA TRP A 67 12.97 1.19 15.45
C TRP A 67 12.02 1.25 16.65
N ASP A 68 11.13 0.27 16.79
CA ASP A 68 10.22 0.16 17.93
C ASP A 68 10.99 -0.01 19.26
N ILE A 69 11.98 -0.92 19.30
CA ILE A 69 12.89 -1.07 20.46
C ILE A 69 13.57 0.26 20.79
N LYS A 70 14.11 0.94 19.78
CA LYS A 70 14.84 2.19 19.98
C LYS A 70 13.93 3.29 20.53
N GLY A 71 12.70 3.40 20.03
CA GLY A 71 11.69 4.32 20.53
C GLY A 71 11.34 4.04 21.99
N LYS A 72 11.05 2.78 22.33
CA LYS A 72 10.77 2.33 23.71
C LYS A 72 11.94 2.58 24.65
N MET A 73 13.17 2.34 24.20
CA MET A 73 14.38 2.63 25.00
C MET A 73 14.61 4.12 25.23
N ALA A 74 14.32 4.95 24.25
CA ALA A 74 14.44 6.40 24.32
C ALA A 74 13.25 7.07 25.01
N ASN A 75 12.17 6.33 25.27
CA ASN A 75 10.87 6.83 25.74
C ASN A 75 10.31 7.91 24.78
N MET A 76 10.38 7.65 23.47
CA MET A 76 9.95 8.55 22.40
C MET A 76 9.21 7.77 21.31
N PRO A 77 8.20 8.37 20.65
CA PRO A 77 7.62 7.78 19.45
C PRO A 77 8.66 7.78 18.31
N VAL A 78 8.47 6.88 17.34
CA VAL A 78 9.46 6.70 16.26
C VAL A 78 9.59 7.97 15.41
N TYR A 79 8.51 8.71 15.12
CA TYR A 79 8.61 9.95 14.34
C TYR A 79 9.53 11.00 14.99
N ASP A 80 9.60 11.06 16.31
CA ASP A 80 10.52 11.96 17.04
C ASP A 80 11.98 11.54 16.83
N LEU A 81 12.26 10.25 16.88
CA LEU A 81 13.60 9.73 16.59
C LEU A 81 14.02 9.97 15.13
N LEU A 82 13.08 10.02 14.23
CA LEU A 82 13.31 10.32 12.80
C LEU A 82 13.62 11.80 12.54
N GLY A 83 13.38 12.68 13.53
CA GLY A 83 13.67 14.11 13.45
C GLY A 83 12.50 15.03 13.85
N GLY A 84 11.42 14.46 14.37
CA GLY A 84 10.24 15.19 14.83
C GLY A 84 9.13 15.25 13.76
N ALA A 85 8.01 15.83 14.16
CA ALA A 85 6.82 15.91 13.33
C ALA A 85 6.86 17.12 12.37
N SER A 86 6.58 16.89 11.10
CA SER A 86 6.31 17.93 10.10
C SER A 86 4.83 18.34 10.06
N ARG A 87 3.94 17.52 10.63
CA ARG A 87 2.49 17.71 10.67
C ARG A 87 1.87 17.03 11.89
N THR A 88 0.64 17.41 12.21
CA THR A 88 -0.09 16.85 13.37
C THR A 88 -0.92 15.62 13.02
N GLY A 89 -1.12 15.35 11.73
CA GLY A 89 -1.87 14.19 11.23
C GLY A 89 -1.61 13.98 9.74
N ALA A 90 -1.79 12.76 9.27
CA ALA A 90 -1.61 12.33 7.89
C ALA A 90 -2.98 12.20 7.21
N ARG A 91 -3.21 12.92 6.11
CA ARG A 91 -4.45 12.82 5.34
C ARG A 91 -4.56 11.46 4.67
N ALA A 92 -5.65 10.76 4.95
CA ALA A 92 -5.88 9.45 4.37
C ALA A 92 -6.91 9.49 3.22
N TYR A 93 -6.88 8.47 2.37
CA TYR A 93 -7.92 8.25 1.38
C TYR A 93 -8.64 6.91 1.62
N GLY A 94 -9.95 6.92 1.37
CA GLY A 94 -10.83 5.75 1.45
C GLY A 94 -11.03 5.08 0.09
N HIS A 95 -11.56 3.87 0.12
CA HIS A 95 -11.79 3.04 -1.05
C HIS A 95 -13.28 2.92 -1.34
N ALA A 96 -13.74 3.53 -2.42
CA ALA A 96 -15.10 3.38 -2.91
C ALA A 96 -15.14 2.42 -4.11
N SER A 97 -16.05 1.46 -4.08
CA SER A 97 -16.27 0.54 -5.17
C SER A 97 -17.76 0.27 -5.40
N GLY A 98 -18.11 -0.11 -6.61
CA GLY A 98 -19.48 -0.48 -6.96
C GLY A 98 -19.57 -1.32 -8.23
N THR A 99 -20.63 -2.13 -8.31
CA THR A 99 -20.92 -2.93 -9.51
C THR A 99 -21.60 -2.10 -10.60
N ASP A 100 -22.12 -0.93 -10.24
CA ASP A 100 -22.72 0.08 -11.12
C ASP A 100 -22.49 1.48 -10.52
N LEU A 101 -22.99 2.52 -11.20
CA LEU A 101 -22.82 3.91 -10.76
C LEU A 101 -23.60 4.22 -9.48
N GLU A 102 -24.76 3.62 -9.26
CA GLU A 102 -25.58 3.87 -8.07
C GLU A 102 -24.87 3.34 -6.82
N SER A 103 -24.45 2.08 -6.84
CA SER A 103 -23.69 1.47 -5.75
C SER A 103 -22.34 2.13 -5.52
N LEU A 104 -21.66 2.58 -6.59
CA LEU A 104 -20.43 3.36 -6.48
C LEU A 104 -20.67 4.70 -5.77
N PHE A 105 -21.73 5.44 -6.13
CA PHE A 105 -22.04 6.72 -5.49
C PHE A 105 -22.40 6.55 -4.01
N ASP A 106 -23.14 5.48 -3.67
CA ASP A 106 -23.41 5.15 -2.29
C ASP A 106 -22.14 4.79 -1.51
N SER A 107 -21.23 4.07 -2.14
CA SER A 107 -19.93 3.78 -1.56
C SER A 107 -19.10 5.05 -1.32
N ILE A 108 -19.06 5.99 -2.27
CA ILE A 108 -18.38 7.28 -2.11
C ILE A 108 -19.00 8.10 -0.95
N ARG A 109 -20.34 8.19 -0.87
CA ARG A 109 -21.02 8.88 0.22
C ARG A 109 -20.68 8.28 1.57
N TYR A 110 -20.66 6.95 1.65
CA TYR A 110 -20.29 6.25 2.87
C TYR A 110 -18.86 6.55 3.33
N GLU A 111 -17.87 6.52 2.42
CA GLU A 111 -16.50 6.90 2.77
C GLU A 111 -16.43 8.37 3.24
N MET A 112 -17.19 9.27 2.60
CA MET A 112 -17.28 10.67 3.04
C MET A 112 -17.94 10.79 4.42
N ASP A 113 -18.95 9.98 4.74
CA ASP A 113 -19.60 9.95 6.05
C ASP A 113 -18.67 9.41 7.15
N LEU A 114 -17.72 8.52 6.81
CA LEU A 114 -16.64 8.11 7.70
C LEU A 114 -15.59 9.21 7.92
N GLY A 115 -15.66 10.30 7.16
CA GLY A 115 -14.76 11.43 7.28
C GLY A 115 -13.68 11.52 6.21
N TYR A 116 -13.57 10.57 5.28
CA TYR A 116 -12.60 10.67 4.19
C TYR A 116 -12.91 11.87 3.29
N THR A 117 -11.86 12.59 2.95
CA THR A 117 -11.93 13.77 2.07
C THR A 117 -11.22 13.55 0.74
N MET A 118 -10.83 12.32 0.46
CA MET A 118 -10.12 11.86 -0.72
C MET A 118 -10.51 10.40 -0.96
N ILE A 119 -10.86 10.04 -2.20
CA ILE A 119 -11.48 8.74 -2.49
C ILE A 119 -10.80 8.06 -3.68
N ARG A 120 -10.37 6.81 -3.50
CA ARG A 120 -10.01 5.90 -4.59
C ARG A 120 -11.29 5.29 -5.16
N VAL A 121 -11.49 5.44 -6.45
CA VAL A 121 -12.70 4.99 -7.16
C VAL A 121 -12.39 3.77 -8.00
N GLN A 122 -13.13 2.68 -7.77
CA GLN A 122 -13.11 1.47 -8.60
C GLN A 122 -14.55 1.04 -8.93
N THR A 123 -14.75 0.43 -10.10
CA THR A 123 -16.07 -0.03 -10.52
C THR A 123 -15.94 -1.26 -11.42
N SER A 124 -16.98 -2.10 -11.41
CA SER A 124 -17.11 -3.16 -12.41
C SER A 124 -17.07 -2.60 -13.82
N VAL A 125 -16.63 -3.41 -14.75
CA VAL A 125 -16.58 -3.08 -16.17
C VAL A 125 -17.65 -3.89 -16.88
N PRO A 126 -18.52 -3.29 -17.71
CA PRO A 126 -19.55 -4.01 -18.41
C PRO A 126 -18.98 -5.19 -19.23
N GLY A 127 -19.49 -6.39 -18.97
CA GLY A 127 -19.02 -7.64 -19.58
C GLY A 127 -17.89 -8.34 -18.83
N ILE A 128 -17.41 -7.78 -17.72
CA ILE A 128 -16.47 -8.42 -16.78
C ILE A 128 -17.22 -8.64 -15.47
N GLU A 129 -17.52 -9.90 -15.15
CA GLU A 129 -18.37 -10.24 -13.99
C GLU A 129 -17.64 -10.06 -12.66
N LYS A 130 -16.34 -10.31 -12.65
CA LYS A 130 -15.51 -10.20 -11.45
C LYS A 130 -14.29 -9.34 -11.75
N LEU A 131 -14.03 -8.40 -10.89
CA LEU A 131 -12.87 -7.52 -10.97
C LEU A 131 -12.31 -7.31 -9.57
N TYR A 132 -11.04 -7.62 -9.38
CA TYR A 132 -10.34 -7.36 -8.13
C TYR A 132 -10.46 -5.87 -7.72
N GLY A 133 -10.69 -5.65 -6.44
CA GLY A 133 -10.92 -4.31 -5.88
C GLY A 133 -12.36 -3.80 -6.03
N VAL A 134 -13.23 -4.56 -6.71
CA VAL A 134 -14.66 -4.31 -6.74
C VAL A 134 -15.33 -5.45 -5.99
N ALA A 135 -15.64 -5.24 -4.73
CA ALA A 135 -16.29 -6.24 -3.90
C ALA A 135 -17.63 -6.67 -4.53
N ALA A 136 -17.80 -7.96 -4.75
CA ALA A 136 -19.14 -8.53 -4.87
C ALA A 136 -19.84 -8.29 -3.53
N GLN A 137 -20.86 -7.45 -3.52
CA GLN A 137 -21.47 -6.90 -2.29
C GLN A 137 -22.32 -7.87 -1.51
N GLU A 138 -22.17 -9.16 -1.65
CA GLU A 138 -22.68 -10.13 -0.68
C GLU A 138 -21.72 -10.22 0.51
N GLN A 139 -21.63 -9.13 1.25
CA GLN A 139 -20.99 -9.12 2.55
C GLN A 139 -21.90 -9.90 3.52
N ALA A 140 -21.52 -11.13 3.77
CA ALA A 140 -22.24 -12.01 4.68
C ALA A 140 -22.30 -11.49 6.14
N SER A 141 -21.52 -10.48 6.49
CA SER A 141 -21.38 -9.95 7.85
C SER A 141 -21.95 -8.54 8.05
N GLY A 142 -22.29 -7.81 7.00
CA GLY A 142 -22.73 -6.41 7.09
C GLY A 142 -21.61 -5.44 7.50
N ALA A 143 -20.39 -5.89 7.67
CA ALA A 143 -19.22 -5.06 7.91
C ALA A 143 -18.54 -4.76 6.58
N ARG A 144 -18.54 -3.49 6.17
CA ARG A 144 -17.99 -3.00 4.89
C ARG A 144 -16.46 -3.15 4.76
N TYR A 145 -15.81 -3.57 5.82
CA TYR A 145 -14.36 -3.71 5.94
C TYR A 145 -13.86 -5.14 5.76
N ASP A 146 -14.76 -6.12 5.65
CA ASP A 146 -14.42 -7.52 5.34
C ASP A 146 -14.18 -7.69 3.83
N PHE A 147 -13.26 -6.87 3.27
CA PHE A 147 -12.76 -7.14 1.94
C PHE A 147 -11.79 -8.32 2.03
N GLU A 148 -12.24 -9.47 1.58
CA GLU A 148 -11.44 -10.69 1.49
C GLU A 148 -11.19 -11.02 0.01
N PRO A 149 -10.16 -10.43 -0.60
CA PRO A 149 -9.86 -10.64 -2.01
C PRO A 149 -9.28 -12.02 -2.28
N ALA A 150 -8.75 -12.66 -1.25
CA ALA A 150 -8.07 -13.93 -1.38
C ALA A 150 -9.02 -15.11 -1.10
N ASN A 151 -8.87 -16.19 -1.85
CA ASN A 151 -9.59 -17.42 -1.63
C ASN A 151 -8.87 -18.26 -0.58
N ARG A 152 -9.37 -18.23 0.67
CA ARG A 152 -8.80 -19.00 1.79
C ARG A 152 -9.06 -20.48 1.61
N GLY A 153 -8.01 -21.29 1.83
CA GLY A 153 -8.07 -22.75 1.73
C GLY A 153 -8.41 -23.29 0.34
N GLY A 154 -8.46 -22.45 -0.69
CA GLY A 154 -8.78 -22.80 -2.08
C GLY A 154 -7.63 -22.51 -3.05
N TRP A 155 -7.95 -22.62 -4.32
CA TRP A 155 -7.05 -22.24 -5.41
C TRP A 155 -7.29 -20.78 -5.82
N PRO A 156 -6.31 -20.10 -6.49
CA PRO A 156 -6.55 -18.78 -7.04
C PRO A 156 -7.80 -18.74 -7.90
N VAL A 157 -8.66 -17.74 -7.68
CA VAL A 157 -9.87 -17.54 -8.50
C VAL A 157 -9.43 -16.94 -9.85
N GLU A 158 -10.00 -17.47 -10.93
CA GLU A 158 -9.82 -16.92 -12.27
C GLU A 158 -10.84 -15.84 -12.54
N GLU A 159 -10.39 -14.70 -13.05
CA GLU A 159 -11.21 -13.56 -13.44
C GLU A 159 -10.98 -13.22 -14.92
N ASP A 160 -12.03 -12.83 -15.60
CA ASP A 160 -11.94 -12.38 -16.99
C ASP A 160 -11.41 -10.94 -17.06
N TRP A 161 -10.61 -10.64 -18.10
CA TRP A 161 -10.12 -9.30 -18.34
C TRP A 161 -10.23 -8.87 -19.81
N ASP A 162 -10.71 -7.64 -20.02
CA ASP A 162 -10.74 -6.94 -21.30
C ASP A 162 -10.28 -5.50 -21.14
N THR A 163 -9.00 -5.23 -21.44
CA THR A 163 -8.39 -3.90 -21.36
C THR A 163 -9.15 -2.87 -22.20
N ALA A 164 -9.67 -3.27 -23.39
CA ALA A 164 -10.35 -2.33 -24.26
C ALA A 164 -11.73 -1.93 -23.71
N ALA A 165 -12.44 -2.85 -23.08
CA ALA A 165 -13.70 -2.55 -22.36
C ALA A 165 -13.43 -1.62 -21.19
N TYR A 166 -12.43 -1.94 -20.37
CA TYR A 166 -12.02 -1.12 -19.23
C TYR A 166 -11.66 0.33 -19.64
N MET A 167 -10.81 0.50 -20.63
CA MET A 167 -10.39 1.82 -21.11
C MET A 167 -11.54 2.67 -21.70
N ARG A 168 -12.54 2.04 -22.30
CA ARG A 168 -13.74 2.75 -22.79
C ARG A 168 -14.66 3.17 -21.65
N HIS A 169 -14.76 2.34 -20.62
CA HIS A 169 -15.71 2.53 -19.54
C HIS A 169 -15.20 3.57 -18.53
N LEU A 170 -13.95 3.51 -18.15
CA LEU A 170 -13.42 4.30 -17.03
C LEU A 170 -13.60 5.82 -17.17
N PRO A 171 -13.37 6.47 -18.33
CA PRO A 171 -13.65 7.90 -18.45
C PRO A 171 -15.12 8.27 -18.21
N THR A 172 -16.07 7.40 -18.56
CA THR A 172 -17.51 7.65 -18.33
C THR A 172 -17.85 7.57 -16.85
N VAL A 173 -17.16 6.72 -16.08
CA VAL A 173 -17.30 6.64 -14.63
C VAL A 173 -16.82 7.93 -13.98
N PHE A 174 -15.62 8.42 -14.34
CA PHE A 174 -15.09 9.66 -13.78
C PHE A 174 -15.91 10.89 -14.19
N GLU A 175 -16.46 10.92 -15.38
CA GLU A 175 -17.43 11.95 -15.79
C GLU A 175 -18.67 11.94 -14.86
N ALA A 176 -19.26 10.76 -14.64
CA ALA A 176 -20.42 10.60 -13.78
C ALA A 176 -20.11 10.99 -12.31
N VAL A 177 -18.97 10.55 -11.77
CA VAL A 177 -18.53 10.90 -10.42
C VAL A 177 -18.30 12.42 -10.29
N ARG A 178 -17.68 13.07 -11.28
CA ARG A 178 -17.49 14.53 -11.29
C ARG A 178 -18.81 15.29 -11.38
N ASN A 179 -19.77 14.80 -12.13
CA ASN A 179 -21.10 15.40 -12.22
C ASN A 179 -21.86 15.31 -10.90
N GLU A 180 -21.72 14.21 -10.16
CA GLU A 180 -22.42 13.99 -8.87
C GLU A 180 -21.73 14.70 -7.70
N PHE A 181 -20.40 14.59 -7.57
CA PHE A 181 -19.65 15.04 -6.39
C PHE A 181 -18.86 16.33 -6.62
N GLY A 182 -18.85 16.86 -7.84
CA GLY A 182 -18.16 18.09 -8.19
C GLY A 182 -16.64 17.94 -8.40
N PRO A 183 -15.97 19.06 -8.75
CA PRO A 183 -14.55 19.05 -9.10
C PRO A 183 -13.60 19.02 -7.90
N GLU A 184 -14.09 19.40 -6.70
CA GLU A 184 -13.23 19.62 -5.53
C GLU A 184 -12.85 18.34 -4.78
N LEU A 185 -13.60 17.24 -4.94
CA LEU A 185 -13.26 15.96 -4.31
C LEU A 185 -12.02 15.36 -4.97
N PRO A 186 -10.89 15.20 -4.27
CA PRO A 186 -9.73 14.51 -4.83
C PRO A 186 -10.06 13.04 -5.08
N LEU A 187 -9.91 12.61 -6.33
CA LEU A 187 -10.19 11.25 -6.79
C LEU A 187 -8.90 10.55 -7.20
N LEU A 188 -8.80 9.28 -6.86
CA LEU A 188 -7.70 8.40 -7.20
C LEU A 188 -8.23 7.20 -7.98
N HIS A 189 -7.37 6.57 -8.74
CA HIS A 189 -7.69 5.32 -9.44
C HIS A 189 -6.47 4.43 -9.57
N ASP A 190 -6.70 3.13 -9.49
CA ASP A 190 -5.67 2.10 -9.53
C ASP A 190 -5.82 1.23 -10.79
N GLY A 191 -4.76 1.17 -11.58
CA GLY A 191 -4.67 0.38 -12.80
C GLY A 191 -4.18 -1.05 -12.59
N HIS A 192 -3.67 -1.38 -11.39
CA HIS A 192 -3.18 -2.72 -10.99
C HIS A 192 -2.28 -3.39 -12.04
N ASN A 193 -1.33 -2.66 -12.62
CA ASN A 193 -0.34 -3.17 -13.57
C ASN A 193 -0.92 -3.83 -14.85
N ARG A 194 -2.19 -3.62 -15.18
CA ARG A 194 -2.93 -4.36 -16.21
C ARG A 194 -2.73 -3.86 -17.65
N MET A 195 -2.10 -2.71 -17.85
CA MET A 195 -2.02 -2.07 -19.17
C MET A 195 -0.62 -2.12 -19.77
N THR A 196 -0.57 -2.22 -21.09
CA THR A 196 0.64 -1.92 -21.84
C THR A 196 0.99 -0.44 -21.72
N PRO A 197 2.25 -0.01 -21.95
CA PRO A 197 2.64 1.40 -21.87
C PRO A 197 1.80 2.32 -22.76
N ARG A 198 1.38 1.82 -23.93
CA ARG A 198 0.53 2.58 -24.85
C ARG A 198 -0.89 2.76 -24.30
N GLU A 199 -1.47 1.71 -23.76
CA GLU A 199 -2.81 1.74 -23.16
C GLU A 199 -2.80 2.62 -21.91
N ALA A 200 -1.79 2.48 -21.04
CA ALA A 200 -1.59 3.33 -19.89
C ALA A 200 -1.50 4.82 -20.25
N ALA A 201 -0.73 5.15 -21.30
CA ALA A 201 -0.63 6.52 -21.79
C ALA A 201 -1.96 7.06 -22.34
N GLN A 202 -2.70 6.24 -23.09
CA GLN A 202 -4.02 6.61 -23.62
C GLN A 202 -5.04 6.82 -22.48
N LEU A 203 -5.06 5.92 -21.49
CA LEU A 203 -5.94 6.06 -20.34
C LEU A 203 -5.60 7.32 -19.54
N ALA A 204 -4.33 7.50 -19.15
CA ALA A 204 -3.88 8.69 -18.43
C ALA A 204 -4.28 9.98 -19.16
N LYS A 205 -4.14 10.00 -20.49
CA LYS A 205 -4.57 11.15 -21.33
C LYS A 205 -6.09 11.35 -21.31
N SER A 206 -6.86 10.29 -21.35
CA SER A 206 -8.33 10.37 -21.35
C SER A 206 -8.91 10.83 -20.00
N LEU A 207 -8.16 10.65 -18.92
CA LEU A 207 -8.56 11.04 -17.57
C LEU A 207 -8.14 12.47 -17.18
N GLU A 208 -7.32 13.16 -17.97
CA GLU A 208 -6.91 14.55 -17.70
C GLU A 208 -8.08 15.51 -17.42
N PRO A 209 -9.23 15.44 -18.15
CA PRO A 209 -10.35 16.34 -17.90
C PRO A 209 -10.96 16.21 -16.50
N TYR A 210 -10.74 15.08 -15.84
CA TYR A 210 -11.32 14.79 -14.54
C TYR A 210 -10.41 15.16 -13.37
N ASN A 211 -9.20 15.66 -13.63
CA ASN A 211 -8.25 16.16 -12.64
C ASN A 211 -8.08 15.22 -11.44
N LEU A 212 -7.59 14.02 -11.70
CA LEU A 212 -7.33 13.04 -10.66
C LEU A 212 -6.20 13.53 -9.74
N PHE A 213 -6.28 13.16 -8.47
CA PHE A 213 -5.16 13.34 -7.54
C PHE A 213 -3.96 12.49 -7.95
N TRP A 214 -4.20 11.22 -8.30
CA TRP A 214 -3.27 10.39 -9.06
C TRP A 214 -3.98 9.23 -9.80
N LEU A 215 -3.26 8.67 -10.74
CA LEU A 215 -3.52 7.38 -11.38
C LEU A 215 -2.35 6.47 -11.02
N GLU A 216 -2.62 5.33 -10.35
CA GLU A 216 -1.58 4.46 -9.82
C GLU A 216 -1.44 3.15 -10.60
N ASP A 217 -0.24 2.58 -10.54
CA ASP A 217 0.14 1.26 -11.06
C ASP A 217 -0.44 0.95 -12.45
N VAL A 218 -0.30 1.93 -13.35
CA VAL A 218 -0.92 1.89 -14.69
C VAL A 218 -0.33 0.83 -15.61
N THR A 219 0.95 0.45 -15.41
CA THR A 219 1.68 -0.53 -16.22
C THR A 219 2.65 -1.31 -15.35
N LEU A 220 3.22 -2.39 -15.88
CA LEU A 220 4.14 -3.28 -15.14
C LEU A 220 5.24 -2.51 -14.40
N GLY A 221 5.30 -2.74 -13.10
CA GLY A 221 6.31 -2.15 -12.22
C GLY A 221 7.73 -2.65 -12.48
N GLU A 222 7.90 -3.82 -13.11
CA GLU A 222 9.19 -4.40 -13.44
C GLU A 222 9.95 -3.64 -14.52
N ASN A 223 9.25 -2.91 -15.38
CA ASN A 223 9.87 -2.12 -16.45
C ASN A 223 9.57 -0.64 -16.32
N GLN A 224 10.37 0.07 -15.53
CA GLN A 224 10.21 1.51 -15.24
C GLN A 224 10.31 2.39 -16.50
N GLU A 225 10.98 1.93 -17.58
CA GLU A 225 11.06 2.65 -18.85
C GLU A 225 9.68 2.91 -19.46
N ASN A 226 8.69 2.06 -19.15
CA ASN A 226 7.31 2.22 -19.59
C ASN A 226 6.71 3.55 -19.12
N LEU A 227 7.02 3.99 -17.90
CA LEU A 227 6.49 5.23 -17.33
C LEU A 227 7.03 6.48 -18.03
N ARG A 228 8.20 6.42 -18.65
CA ARG A 228 8.72 7.50 -19.50
C ARG A 228 7.79 7.80 -20.67
N TYR A 229 7.26 6.75 -21.31
CA TYR A 229 6.30 6.91 -22.40
C TYR A 229 4.97 7.49 -21.90
N VAL A 230 4.46 7.00 -20.78
CA VAL A 230 3.22 7.51 -20.15
C VAL A 230 3.36 9.00 -19.81
N ARG A 231 4.44 9.37 -19.12
CA ARG A 231 4.74 10.76 -18.72
C ARG A 231 4.83 11.70 -19.92
N GLN A 232 5.36 11.26 -21.05
CA GLN A 232 5.48 12.10 -22.26
C GLN A 232 4.12 12.39 -22.91
N GLN A 233 3.09 11.57 -22.65
CA GLN A 233 1.79 11.66 -23.31
C GLN A 233 0.69 12.26 -22.44
N SER A 234 0.89 12.33 -21.12
CA SER A 234 -0.13 12.81 -20.18
C SER A 234 0.47 13.62 -19.04
N THR A 235 -0.35 14.57 -18.54
CA THR A 235 -0.09 15.36 -17.34
C THR A 235 -0.82 14.81 -16.10
N THR A 236 -1.59 13.73 -16.22
CA THR A 236 -2.21 13.08 -15.07
C THR A 236 -1.14 12.65 -14.07
N PRO A 237 -1.24 13.04 -12.79
CA PRO A 237 -0.28 12.63 -11.80
C PRO A 237 -0.19 11.11 -11.67
N LEU A 238 1.03 10.58 -11.55
CA LEU A 238 1.31 9.15 -11.50
C LEU A 238 1.85 8.73 -10.13
N ALA A 239 1.34 7.62 -9.62
CA ALA A 239 1.81 6.94 -8.43
C ALA A 239 2.21 5.50 -8.76
N ILE A 240 3.29 4.98 -8.17
CA ILE A 240 3.72 3.60 -8.35
C ILE A 240 4.60 3.17 -7.19
N GLY A 241 4.62 1.87 -6.90
CA GLY A 241 5.63 1.36 -5.98
C GLY A 241 5.22 0.24 -5.05
N GLU A 242 3.97 -0.19 -5.00
CA GLU A 242 3.52 -1.27 -4.10
C GLU A 242 4.27 -2.58 -4.32
N VAL A 243 4.64 -2.88 -5.57
CA VAL A 243 5.42 -4.06 -5.95
C VAL A 243 6.94 -3.88 -5.82
N PHE A 244 7.43 -2.69 -5.48
CA PHE A 244 8.86 -2.41 -5.37
C PHE A 244 9.44 -2.90 -4.05
N ASN A 245 10.66 -3.43 -4.11
CA ASN A 245 11.31 -4.01 -2.95
C ASN A 245 12.60 -3.29 -2.56
N THR A 246 13.17 -2.45 -3.42
CA THR A 246 14.45 -1.81 -3.16
C THR A 246 14.53 -0.42 -3.80
N VAL A 247 15.45 0.40 -3.30
CA VAL A 247 15.77 1.71 -3.90
C VAL A 247 16.14 1.62 -5.39
N TYR A 248 16.63 0.47 -5.86
CA TYR A 248 16.98 0.28 -7.27
C TYR A 248 15.77 0.21 -8.19
N ASP A 249 14.60 -0.11 -7.65
CA ASP A 249 13.35 -0.18 -8.40
C ASP A 249 12.74 1.22 -8.64
N ILE A 250 13.06 2.20 -7.80
CA ILE A 250 12.41 3.52 -7.86
C ILE A 250 13.38 4.70 -8.14
N LYS A 251 14.69 4.51 -7.96
CA LYS A 251 15.66 5.61 -8.02
C LYS A 251 15.63 6.38 -9.34
N ASP A 252 15.45 5.71 -10.46
CA ASP A 252 15.44 6.32 -11.79
C ASP A 252 14.12 7.04 -12.06
N LEU A 253 12.98 6.51 -11.55
CA LEU A 253 11.70 7.19 -11.60
C LEU A 253 11.73 8.55 -10.87
N ILE A 254 12.40 8.60 -9.73
CA ILE A 254 12.60 9.83 -8.96
C ILE A 254 13.54 10.77 -9.70
N ASN A 255 14.73 10.32 -10.09
CA ASN A 255 15.77 11.15 -10.70
C ASN A 255 15.32 11.78 -12.03
N GLU A 256 14.45 11.11 -12.76
CA GLU A 256 13.92 11.56 -14.04
C GLU A 256 12.52 12.19 -13.95
N GLN A 257 11.97 12.30 -12.73
CA GLN A 257 10.65 12.87 -12.45
C GLN A 257 9.53 12.20 -13.26
N LEU A 258 9.57 10.86 -13.35
CA LEU A 258 8.59 10.08 -14.09
C LEU A 258 7.32 9.81 -13.30
N ILE A 259 7.35 10.05 -11.99
CA ILE A 259 6.23 9.87 -11.06
C ILE A 259 6.05 11.12 -10.20
N ASP A 260 4.90 11.25 -9.58
CA ASP A 260 4.56 12.34 -8.65
C ASP A 260 4.47 11.81 -7.20
N TYR A 261 4.18 10.51 -7.05
CA TYR A 261 4.00 9.87 -5.73
C TYR A 261 4.71 8.52 -5.66
N VAL A 262 5.36 8.28 -4.50
CA VAL A 262 6.01 7.03 -4.13
C VAL A 262 5.00 6.16 -3.37
N ARG A 263 4.57 5.03 -3.95
CA ARG A 263 3.60 4.09 -3.37
C ARG A 263 4.22 2.84 -2.70
N CYS A 264 5.49 2.88 -2.36
CA CYS A 264 6.12 1.75 -1.67
C CYS A 264 5.50 1.51 -0.29
N ALA A 265 5.45 0.23 0.14
CA ALA A 265 5.05 -0.16 1.49
C ALA A 265 6.26 -0.39 2.38
N THR A 266 6.19 -0.02 3.65
CA THR A 266 7.25 -0.33 4.63
C THR A 266 7.50 -1.82 4.72
N THR A 267 6.46 -2.64 4.68
CA THR A 267 6.50 -4.10 4.77
C THR A 267 7.25 -4.76 3.61
N HIS A 268 7.19 -4.20 2.41
CA HIS A 268 7.78 -4.79 1.20
C HIS A 268 9.13 -4.19 0.83
N PHE A 269 9.39 -2.96 1.25
CA PHE A 269 10.57 -2.20 0.82
C PHE A 269 11.77 -2.29 1.78
N GLY A 270 11.67 -3.14 2.80
CA GLY A 270 12.74 -3.33 3.78
C GLY A 270 12.65 -2.43 5.01
N GLY A 271 11.50 -1.82 5.29
CA GLY A 271 11.19 -1.09 6.51
C GLY A 271 11.31 0.43 6.43
N ILE A 272 11.33 1.05 7.58
CA ILE A 272 11.40 2.51 7.77
C ILE A 272 12.70 3.09 7.21
N SER A 273 13.83 2.45 7.48
CA SER A 273 15.16 2.95 7.14
C SER A 273 15.37 3.22 5.65
N PRO A 274 15.06 2.29 4.72
CA PRO A 274 15.21 2.56 3.29
C PRO A 274 14.18 3.56 2.76
N LEU A 275 12.91 3.51 3.20
CA LEU A 275 11.88 4.43 2.73
C LEU A 275 12.18 5.87 3.14
N LYS A 276 12.68 6.11 4.35
CA LYS A 276 13.14 7.45 4.74
C LYS A 276 14.21 7.99 3.77
N LYS A 277 15.14 7.15 3.33
CA LYS A 277 16.19 7.55 2.37
C LYS A 277 15.60 7.86 0.99
N VAL A 278 14.64 7.05 0.54
CA VAL A 278 13.91 7.27 -0.72
C VAL A 278 13.17 8.61 -0.67
N MET A 279 12.45 8.90 0.40
CA MET A 279 11.72 10.16 0.52
C MET A 279 12.65 11.38 0.61
N ALA A 280 13.81 11.26 1.25
CA ALA A 280 14.83 12.30 1.23
C ALA A 280 15.43 12.52 -0.18
N GLN A 281 15.56 11.46 -1.00
CA GLN A 281 15.94 11.59 -2.41
C GLN A 281 14.83 12.23 -3.24
N ALA A 282 13.57 11.93 -2.97
CA ALA A 282 12.40 12.41 -3.69
C ALA A 282 12.09 13.91 -3.41
N GLU A 283 12.43 14.40 -2.21
CA GLU A 283 12.09 15.75 -1.74
C GLU A 283 12.56 16.88 -2.68
N PRO A 284 13.84 16.94 -3.13
CA PRO A 284 14.30 18.00 -4.03
C PRO A 284 13.64 17.96 -5.42
N TYR A 285 13.03 16.86 -5.80
CA TYR A 285 12.24 16.71 -7.03
C TYR A 285 10.76 17.00 -6.84
N GLN A 286 10.32 17.37 -5.61
CA GLN A 286 8.95 17.64 -5.23
C GLN A 286 8.01 16.41 -5.37
N ILE A 287 8.57 15.22 -5.42
CA ILE A 287 7.85 13.95 -5.42
C ILE A 287 7.44 13.64 -3.98
N LYS A 288 6.18 13.24 -3.79
CA LYS A 288 5.56 13.05 -2.47
C LYS A 288 5.38 11.57 -2.14
N SER A 289 5.08 11.28 -0.86
CA SER A 289 4.63 9.95 -0.47
C SER A 289 3.16 9.71 -0.81
N GLY A 290 2.83 8.45 -1.01
CA GLY A 290 1.49 7.90 -1.13
C GLY A 290 1.57 6.42 -0.77
N PHE A 291 2.04 6.12 0.46
CA PHE A 291 2.40 4.76 0.85
C PHE A 291 1.23 3.78 0.73
N HIS A 292 1.55 2.56 0.33
CA HIS A 292 0.60 1.47 0.16
C HIS A 292 0.27 0.83 1.51
N GLY A 293 -0.98 0.98 1.96
CA GLY A 293 -1.44 0.55 3.28
C GLY A 293 -2.86 -0.06 3.26
N PRO A 294 -3.13 -1.10 2.47
CA PRO A 294 -4.39 -1.84 2.52
C PRO A 294 -4.47 -2.72 3.78
N THR A 295 -5.63 -3.35 4.02
CA THR A 295 -5.88 -4.17 5.23
C THR A 295 -5.03 -5.44 5.35
N ASP A 296 -4.33 -5.84 4.32
CA ASP A 296 -3.34 -6.91 4.37
C ASP A 296 -2.01 -6.50 5.04
N VAL A 297 -1.76 -5.20 5.15
CA VAL A 297 -0.70 -4.66 6.01
C VAL A 297 -1.21 -4.61 7.46
N SER A 298 -0.50 -5.22 8.40
CA SER A 298 -0.92 -5.21 9.80
C SER A 298 -0.86 -3.81 10.41
N PRO A 299 -1.56 -3.57 11.54
CA PRO A 299 -1.43 -2.31 12.29
C PRO A 299 0.01 -1.93 12.66
N ILE A 300 0.95 -2.88 12.71
CA ILE A 300 2.38 -2.61 12.95
C ILE A 300 3.02 -1.95 11.72
N GLY A 301 2.85 -2.55 10.54
CA GLY A 301 3.37 -1.99 9.28
C GLY A 301 2.76 -0.64 9.00
N PHE A 302 1.46 -0.54 9.26
CA PHE A 302 0.69 0.70 9.10
C PHE A 302 1.19 1.82 10.03
N ALA A 303 1.45 1.51 11.31
CA ALA A 303 2.03 2.48 12.24
C ALA A 303 3.43 2.94 11.79
N ALA A 304 4.23 2.03 11.22
CA ALA A 304 5.55 2.39 10.67
C ALA A 304 5.43 3.39 9.51
N GLU A 305 4.45 3.24 8.64
CA GLU A 305 4.14 4.22 7.57
C GLU A 305 3.68 5.54 8.14
N LEU A 306 2.75 5.53 9.10
CA LEU A 306 2.26 6.74 9.74
C LEU A 306 3.39 7.54 10.41
N HIS A 307 4.34 6.88 11.09
CA HIS A 307 5.49 7.56 11.65
C HIS A 307 6.38 8.22 10.59
N LEU A 308 6.53 7.61 9.41
CA LEU A 308 7.21 8.24 8.27
C LEU A 308 6.41 9.43 7.74
N ASP A 309 5.11 9.28 7.53
CA ASP A 309 4.23 10.32 7.02
C ASP A 309 4.19 11.56 7.90
N ILE A 310 4.23 11.36 9.21
CA ILE A 310 4.30 12.47 10.18
C ILE A 310 5.65 13.17 10.10
N ASN A 311 6.74 12.45 9.86
CA ASN A 311 8.10 13.00 9.86
C ASN A 311 8.49 13.66 8.55
N ILE A 312 8.27 13.02 7.39
CA ILE A 312 8.77 13.51 6.10
C ILE A 312 8.08 14.80 5.67
N HIS A 313 8.83 15.72 5.02
CA HIS A 313 8.24 16.98 4.54
C HIS A 313 7.35 16.77 3.31
N ASN A 314 7.80 15.96 2.37
CA ASN A 314 7.18 15.71 1.07
C ASN A 314 6.07 14.63 1.14
N TYR A 315 5.11 14.83 2.02
CA TYR A 315 3.93 13.99 2.20
C TYR A 315 2.84 14.30 1.17
N GLY A 316 2.13 13.27 0.68
CA GLY A 316 0.98 13.40 -0.21
C GLY A 316 -0.31 12.90 0.42
N ALA A 317 -0.49 11.60 0.51
CA ALA A 317 -1.64 10.94 1.12
C ALA A 317 -1.26 9.55 1.64
N GLN A 318 -2.01 9.03 2.61
CA GLN A 318 -1.88 7.67 3.12
C GLN A 318 -3.07 6.83 2.68
N GLU A 319 -2.82 5.65 2.13
CA GLU A 319 -3.84 4.64 1.98
C GLU A 319 -4.28 4.16 3.35
N TYR A 320 -5.58 4.14 3.60
CA TYR A 320 -6.10 3.63 4.86
C TYR A 320 -7.41 2.90 4.66
N MET A 321 -7.42 1.64 5.04
CA MET A 321 -8.62 0.84 5.22
C MET A 321 -8.68 0.42 6.68
N THR A 322 -9.85 0.54 7.32
CA THR A 322 -10.02 0.16 8.72
C THR A 322 -9.86 -1.34 8.88
N HIS A 323 -9.05 -1.76 9.84
CA HIS A 323 -8.92 -3.17 10.21
C HIS A 323 -10.16 -3.68 10.94
N THR A 324 -10.41 -5.00 10.82
CA THR A 324 -11.53 -5.64 11.52
C THR A 324 -11.32 -5.62 13.04
N PRO A 325 -12.39 -5.72 13.85
CA PRO A 325 -12.28 -5.85 15.29
C PRO A 325 -11.40 -7.04 15.73
N GLU A 326 -11.42 -8.13 14.97
CA GLU A 326 -10.60 -9.32 15.21
C GLU A 326 -9.11 -8.98 15.03
N THR A 327 -8.75 -8.31 13.95
CA THR A 327 -7.37 -7.83 13.73
C THR A 327 -6.94 -6.89 14.86
N LEU A 328 -7.80 -5.94 15.25
CA LEU A 328 -7.50 -5.00 16.32
C LEU A 328 -7.44 -5.65 17.71
N SER A 329 -8.06 -6.83 17.92
CA SER A 329 -7.89 -7.61 19.15
C SER A 329 -6.50 -8.22 19.25
N VAL A 330 -5.87 -8.53 18.11
CA VAL A 330 -4.51 -9.06 18.04
C VAL A 330 -3.46 -7.95 18.09
N PHE A 331 -3.78 -6.80 17.46
CA PHE A 331 -2.88 -5.65 17.33
C PHE A 331 -3.54 -4.40 17.90
N GLU A 332 -3.39 -4.19 19.21
CA GLU A 332 -3.86 -2.98 19.86
C GLU A 332 -3.04 -1.77 19.40
N THR A 333 -3.67 -0.78 18.79
CA THR A 333 -3.02 0.43 18.29
C THR A 333 -3.46 1.68 19.03
N THR A 334 -2.55 2.62 19.17
CA THR A 334 -2.81 3.94 19.81
C THR A 334 -3.02 5.06 18.79
N MET A 335 -2.91 4.78 17.50
CA MET A 335 -3.26 5.75 16.46
C MET A 335 -4.78 5.95 16.40
N THR A 336 -5.21 7.14 15.96
CA THR A 336 -6.63 7.46 15.76
C THR A 336 -6.88 7.96 14.34
N PHE A 337 -8.10 7.71 13.84
CA PHE A 337 -8.57 8.25 12.58
C PHE A 337 -9.74 9.21 12.86
N GLU A 338 -9.58 10.47 12.49
CA GLU A 338 -10.61 11.51 12.69
C GLU A 338 -10.64 12.47 11.50
N ASN A 339 -11.82 12.70 10.94
CA ASN A 339 -12.05 13.67 9.86
C ASN A 339 -11.09 13.51 8.66
N GLY A 340 -10.86 12.26 8.24
CA GLY A 340 -9.97 11.93 7.12
C GLY A 340 -8.49 12.03 7.43
N MET A 341 -8.12 12.21 8.69
CA MET A 341 -6.73 12.32 9.15
C MET A 341 -6.37 11.19 10.10
N LEU A 342 -5.21 10.61 9.91
CA LEU A 342 -4.58 9.68 10.83
C LEU A 342 -3.66 10.44 11.78
N HIS A 343 -3.80 10.18 13.07
CA HIS A 343 -2.99 10.80 14.11
C HIS A 343 -2.17 9.75 14.85
N PRO A 344 -0.85 9.91 14.94
CA PRO A 344 -0.05 9.09 15.81
C PRO A 344 -0.31 9.50 17.26
N SER A 345 0.06 8.62 18.20
CA SER A 345 0.14 8.98 19.61
C SER A 345 1.58 9.31 20.03
N ASP A 346 1.73 9.86 21.24
CA ASP A 346 3.04 10.05 21.88
C ASP A 346 3.59 8.77 22.53
N THR A 347 2.95 7.61 22.29
CA THR A 347 3.38 6.33 22.86
C THR A 347 4.77 5.96 22.34
N PRO A 348 5.72 5.60 23.21
CA PRO A 348 7.07 5.22 22.79
C PRO A 348 7.10 4.03 21.85
N GLY A 349 7.93 4.11 20.81
CA GLY A 349 8.01 3.11 19.75
C GLY A 349 7.01 3.39 18.63
N LEU A 350 6.42 2.32 18.09
CA LEU A 350 5.41 2.38 17.03
C LEU A 350 3.98 2.61 17.56
N GLY A 351 3.75 2.52 18.88
CA GLY A 351 2.43 2.66 19.45
C GLY A 351 1.49 1.47 19.17
N VAL A 352 2.05 0.29 18.93
CA VAL A 352 1.28 -0.94 18.70
C VAL A 352 1.72 -2.01 19.70
N THR A 353 0.73 -2.68 20.30
CA THR A 353 0.93 -3.86 21.16
C THR A 353 0.43 -5.10 20.43
N PHE A 354 1.27 -6.13 20.32
CA PHE A 354 0.90 -7.42 19.78
C PHE A 354 0.50 -8.38 20.89
N HIS A 355 -0.65 -9.02 20.76
CA HIS A 355 -1.22 -9.97 21.70
C HIS A 355 -1.14 -11.40 21.14
N PRO A 356 -0.07 -12.16 21.39
CA PRO A 356 0.13 -13.48 20.80
C PRO A 356 -0.95 -14.48 21.22
N GLU A 357 -1.51 -14.38 22.43
CA GLU A 357 -2.60 -15.22 22.91
C GLU A 357 -3.91 -14.99 22.16
N GLU A 358 -4.14 -13.77 21.66
CA GLU A 358 -5.29 -13.49 20.78
C GLU A 358 -5.04 -14.04 19.37
N ALA A 359 -3.80 -13.90 18.87
CA ALA A 359 -3.43 -14.42 17.54
C ALA A 359 -3.59 -15.95 17.43
N GLU A 360 -3.39 -16.70 18.53
CA GLU A 360 -3.61 -18.17 18.55
C GLU A 360 -5.05 -18.59 18.24
N LYS A 361 -6.03 -17.68 18.36
CA LYS A 361 -7.43 -17.94 18.02
C LYS A 361 -7.69 -17.96 16.51
N PHE A 362 -6.76 -17.43 15.72
CA PHE A 362 -6.84 -17.31 14.27
C PHE A 362 -5.73 -18.15 13.62
N PRO A 363 -5.96 -19.47 13.43
CA PRO A 363 -4.96 -20.31 12.79
C PRO A 363 -4.69 -19.84 11.36
N TYR A 364 -3.44 -20.02 10.93
CA TYR A 364 -3.06 -19.66 9.55
C TYR A 364 -3.82 -20.50 8.54
N GLU A 365 -4.46 -19.84 7.60
CA GLU A 365 -5.01 -20.43 6.39
C GLU A 365 -4.32 -19.82 5.17
N GLN A 366 -3.87 -20.68 4.25
CA GLN A 366 -3.32 -20.21 3.02
C GLN A 366 -4.39 -19.57 2.16
N ALA A 367 -4.11 -18.35 1.70
CA ALA A 367 -4.98 -17.62 0.81
C ALA A 367 -4.27 -17.32 -0.52
N TYR A 368 -5.03 -17.23 -1.60
CA TYR A 368 -4.52 -16.89 -2.92
C TYR A 368 -5.31 -15.73 -3.51
N LEU A 369 -4.60 -14.70 -3.94
CA LEU A 369 -5.20 -13.62 -4.72
C LEU A 369 -5.71 -14.17 -6.07
N PRO A 370 -6.74 -13.57 -6.66
CA PRO A 370 -7.21 -13.95 -7.98
C PRO A 370 -6.16 -13.64 -9.05
N TYR A 371 -6.37 -14.12 -10.26
CA TYR A 371 -5.56 -13.79 -11.43
C TYR A 371 -6.44 -13.57 -12.66
N ASN A 372 -5.97 -12.76 -13.56
CA ASN A 372 -6.73 -12.40 -14.76
C ASN A 372 -6.43 -13.30 -15.95
N ARG A 373 -7.43 -13.49 -16.80
CA ARG A 373 -7.30 -14.21 -18.06
C ARG A 373 -8.03 -13.45 -19.18
N LEU A 374 -7.38 -13.37 -20.33
CA LEU A 374 -7.99 -12.82 -21.55
C LEU A 374 -8.99 -13.81 -22.17
N ALA A 375 -9.89 -13.31 -23.03
CA ALA A 375 -10.91 -14.12 -23.71
C ALA A 375 -10.33 -15.29 -24.53
N ASP A 376 -9.08 -15.22 -24.96
CA ASP A 376 -8.38 -16.30 -25.68
C ASP A 376 -7.75 -17.34 -24.74
N GLY A 377 -7.92 -17.18 -23.44
CA GLY A 377 -7.37 -18.04 -22.40
C GLY A 377 -5.95 -17.69 -21.94
N THR A 378 -5.35 -16.61 -22.44
CA THR A 378 -4.01 -16.18 -22.02
C THR A 378 -4.07 -15.58 -20.60
N VAL A 379 -3.17 -16.03 -19.70
CA VAL A 379 -3.00 -15.39 -18.38
C VAL A 379 -2.51 -13.96 -18.59
N HIS A 380 -3.22 -13.02 -18.00
CA HIS A 380 -2.92 -11.60 -18.08
C HIS A 380 -2.32 -11.08 -16.79
N ASN A 381 -1.76 -9.87 -16.84
CA ASN A 381 -1.28 -9.15 -15.67
C ASN A 381 -2.44 -8.86 -14.70
N TRP A 382 -2.05 -8.79 -13.46
CA TRP A 382 -2.99 -8.68 -12.33
C TRP A 382 -3.39 -7.25 -12.05
#